data_758337e4d59228f141ed20806e6021b6
#
_entry.id   758337e4d59228f141ed20806e6021b6
#
_cell.length_a   1.000
_cell.length_b   1.000
_cell.length_c   1.000
_cell.angle_alpha   90.00
_cell.angle_beta   90.00
_cell.angle_gamma   90.00
#
_symmetry.space_group_name_H-M   'P 1'
#
loop_
_entity.id
_entity.type
_entity.pdbx_description
1 polymer ?
#
loop_
_entity_poly.entity_id
_entity_poly.type
_entity_poly.pdbx_seq_one_letter_code
_entity_poly.pdbx_strand_id
1 'polypeptide(L)'
;MISISIRNDISCLIYFSKPIRSILQDYNSGIEIVGDYRISKKWYIAAELGNEEFTTNEDFTNSTSKGSYLKAGVNYNSYNNWLDMNNEIFIGFRYGFATFEQTLNSYQINTGNTILPPVFNNSPSTQKGLTAHWSELQLGFRAEVYNNIFITFSGSYKVMVNISDPRNFKTHYAPGFNRIYNSNTGFGFNYTISYLIPFAKK
;
A
#
# COMPACT_ATOMS: atom_id res chain seq x y z
N MET A 1 24.77 35.58 9.08
CA MET A 1 25.15 34.19 9.45
C MET A 1 23.86 33.51 9.90
N ILE A 2 23.15 32.88 8.99
CA ILE A 2 21.86 32.22 9.26
C ILE A 2 22.17 30.85 9.81
N SER A 3 22.01 30.68 11.13
CA SER A 3 22.12 29.37 11.78
C SER A 3 20.89 28.53 11.39
N ILE A 4 21.05 27.64 10.41
CA ILE A 4 20.04 26.63 10.10
C ILE A 4 20.17 25.56 11.19
N SER A 5 19.29 25.62 12.18
CA SER A 5 19.12 24.53 13.16
C SER A 5 18.66 23.29 12.43
N ILE A 6 19.55 22.32 12.26
CA ILE A 6 19.19 21.00 11.76
C ILE A 6 18.50 20.29 12.92
N ARG A 7 17.19 20.24 12.90
CA ARG A 7 16.44 19.33 13.78
C ARG A 7 16.72 17.90 13.31
N ASN A 8 17.57 17.19 14.03
CA ASN A 8 17.72 15.74 13.93
C ASN A 8 16.57 15.11 14.74
N ASP A 9 15.37 15.28 14.25
CA ASP A 9 14.20 14.70 14.90
C ASP A 9 13.96 13.32 14.28
N ILE A 10 14.10 12.28 15.12
CA ILE A 10 13.57 10.95 14.82
C ILE A 10 12.07 11.14 14.72
N SER A 11 11.53 11.09 13.53
CA SER A 11 10.10 11.15 13.31
C SER A 11 9.59 9.74 13.09
N CYS A 12 8.85 9.22 14.05
CA CYS A 12 7.99 8.06 13.84
C CYS A 12 6.61 8.60 13.50
N LEU A 13 6.18 8.40 12.27
CA LEU A 13 4.88 8.82 11.80
C LEU A 13 3.99 7.57 11.77
N ILE A 14 2.99 7.52 12.65
CA ILE A 14 1.99 6.46 12.63
C ILE A 14 0.85 6.93 11.73
N TYR A 15 0.61 6.21 10.66
CA TYR A 15 -0.42 6.52 9.69
C TYR A 15 -1.58 5.55 9.83
N PHE A 16 -2.79 6.08 9.74
CA PHE A 16 -4.00 5.30 9.60
C PHE A 16 -4.61 5.60 8.22
N SER A 17 -4.06 5.00 7.17
CA SER A 17 -4.55 5.26 5.80
C SER A 17 -5.72 4.36 5.39
N LYS A 18 -5.76 3.13 5.86
CA LYS A 18 -6.74 2.12 5.44
C LYS A 18 -8.10 2.16 6.13
N PRO A 19 -8.27 2.63 7.39
CA PRO A 19 -9.59 2.75 7.99
C PRO A 19 -10.54 3.66 7.19
N ILE A 20 -10.03 4.68 6.52
CA ILE A 20 -10.84 5.58 5.69
C ILE A 20 -11.36 4.85 4.45
N ARG A 21 -10.58 3.96 3.86
CA ARG A 21 -10.98 3.15 2.70
C ARG A 21 -11.99 2.06 3.07
N SER A 22 -11.86 1.45 4.25
CA SER A 22 -12.81 0.44 4.74
C SER A 22 -14.18 1.02 5.08
N ILE A 23 -14.25 2.31 5.46
CA ILE A 23 -15.50 3.03 5.69
C ILE A 23 -16.23 3.33 4.38
N LEU A 24 -15.49 3.47 3.28
CA LEU A 24 -16.04 3.82 1.96
C LEU A 24 -16.34 2.61 1.06
N GLN A 25 -15.81 1.43 1.39
CA GLN A 25 -15.97 0.20 0.60
C GLN A 25 -16.18 -1.01 1.52
N ASP A 26 -17.38 -1.52 1.59
CA ASP A 26 -17.82 -2.65 2.44
C ASP A 26 -17.03 -3.96 2.24
N TYR A 27 -16.25 -4.08 1.17
CA TYR A 27 -15.51 -5.28 0.79
C TYR A 27 -14.00 -5.22 1.08
N ASN A 28 -13.55 -4.19 1.78
CA ASN A 28 -12.13 -3.99 2.06
C ASN A 28 -11.91 -3.70 3.54
N SER A 29 -11.14 -4.54 4.22
CA SER A 29 -10.68 -4.28 5.58
C SER A 29 -9.17 -4.37 5.64
N GLY A 30 -8.54 -3.47 6.40
CA GLY A 30 -7.10 -3.50 6.55
C GLY A 30 -6.58 -2.46 7.53
N ILE A 31 -5.43 -2.78 8.11
CA ILE A 31 -4.66 -1.87 8.97
C ILE A 31 -3.26 -1.76 8.37
N GLU A 32 -2.75 -0.53 8.28
CA GLU A 32 -1.40 -0.24 7.85
C GLU A 32 -0.74 0.71 8.84
N ILE A 33 0.45 0.36 9.26
CA ILE A 33 1.31 1.19 10.11
C ILE A 33 2.53 1.54 9.26
N VAL A 34 2.81 2.83 9.16
CA VAL A 34 3.96 3.36 8.44
C VAL A 34 4.84 4.11 9.40
N GLY A 35 6.14 3.93 9.29
CA GLY A 35 7.14 4.69 10.01
C GLY A 35 8.19 5.21 9.05
N ASP A 36 8.60 6.45 9.21
CA ASP A 36 9.78 6.98 8.55
C ASP A 36 10.77 7.58 9.54
N TYR A 37 12.04 7.48 9.20
CA TYR A 37 13.16 7.95 10.01
C TYR A 37 14.09 8.80 9.17
N ARG A 38 14.31 10.02 9.59
CA ARG A 38 15.21 10.96 8.90
C ARG A 38 16.67 10.65 9.18
N ILE A 39 17.42 10.26 8.16
CA ILE A 39 18.87 9.97 8.26
C ILE A 39 19.75 11.15 7.85
N SER A 40 19.24 12.05 7.00
CA SER A 40 19.93 13.27 6.62
C SER A 40 18.93 14.37 6.27
N LYS A 41 19.44 15.56 5.87
CA LYS A 41 18.58 16.70 5.49
C LYS A 41 17.52 16.37 4.43
N LYS A 42 17.82 15.41 3.55
CA LYS A 42 16.97 15.08 2.39
C LYS A 42 16.58 13.62 2.32
N TRP A 43 17.14 12.74 3.17
CA TRP A 43 16.94 11.31 3.09
C TRP A 43 16.22 10.76 4.32
N TYR A 44 15.25 9.91 4.06
CA TYR A 44 14.47 9.19 5.06
C TYR A 44 14.48 7.70 4.74
N ILE A 45 14.62 6.85 5.75
CA ILE A 45 14.31 5.43 5.67
C ILE A 45 12.85 5.28 6.05
N ALA A 46 12.10 4.46 5.32
CA ALA A 46 10.72 4.20 5.63
C ALA A 46 10.42 2.70 5.62
N ALA A 47 9.54 2.29 6.52
CA ALA A 47 9.01 0.95 6.62
C ALA A 47 7.49 1.00 6.79
N GLU A 48 6.80 0.06 6.15
CA GLU A 48 5.34 -0.05 6.16
C GLU A 48 4.97 -1.50 6.48
N LEU A 49 4.11 -1.69 7.45
CA LEU A 49 3.57 -2.99 7.84
C LEU A 49 2.06 -2.95 7.71
N GLY A 50 1.47 -3.94 7.07
CA GLY A 50 0.03 -3.98 6.96
C GLY A 50 -0.54 -5.39 6.91
N ASN A 51 -1.82 -5.45 7.25
CA ASN A 51 -2.67 -6.61 7.07
C ASN A 51 -3.90 -6.16 6.31
N GLU A 52 -4.34 -6.95 5.35
CA GLU A 52 -5.43 -6.58 4.46
C GLU A 52 -6.23 -7.81 4.04
N GLU A 53 -7.54 -7.61 4.00
CA GLU A 53 -8.50 -8.55 3.43
C GLU A 53 -9.31 -7.81 2.38
N PHE A 54 -9.28 -8.31 1.15
CA PHE A 54 -9.97 -7.71 0.02
C PHE A 54 -10.72 -8.75 -0.78
N THR A 55 -12.01 -8.50 -1.03
CA THR A 55 -12.85 -9.33 -1.89
C THR A 55 -13.01 -8.66 -3.24
N THR A 56 -12.52 -9.34 -4.27
CA THR A 56 -12.71 -8.95 -5.67
C THR A 56 -13.97 -9.59 -6.19
N ASN A 57 -14.91 -8.77 -6.64
CA ASN A 57 -16.15 -9.24 -7.25
C ASN A 57 -16.16 -8.80 -8.72
N GLU A 58 -15.92 -9.75 -9.61
CA GLU A 58 -15.96 -9.54 -11.06
C GLU A 58 -17.12 -10.33 -11.67
N ASP A 59 -17.52 -10.01 -12.90
CA ASP A 59 -18.71 -10.58 -13.56
C ASP A 59 -18.73 -12.12 -13.57
N PHE A 60 -17.56 -12.75 -13.63
CA PHE A 60 -17.44 -14.21 -13.76
C PHE A 60 -16.74 -14.87 -12.58
N THR A 61 -16.21 -14.10 -11.62
CA THR A 61 -15.38 -14.64 -10.55
C THR A 61 -15.47 -13.79 -9.30
N ASN A 62 -15.68 -14.45 -8.16
CA ASN A 62 -15.59 -13.82 -6.84
C ASN A 62 -14.44 -14.47 -6.07
N SER A 63 -13.48 -13.67 -5.61
CA SER A 63 -12.32 -14.15 -4.86
C SER A 63 -11.95 -13.21 -3.72
N THR A 64 -11.49 -13.78 -2.60
CA THR A 64 -11.02 -13.04 -1.43
C THR A 64 -9.54 -13.31 -1.23
N SER A 65 -8.74 -12.26 -1.15
CA SER A 65 -7.33 -12.29 -0.78
C SER A 65 -7.15 -11.72 0.62
N LYS A 66 -6.45 -12.45 1.50
CA LYS A 66 -6.21 -12.05 2.88
C LYS A 66 -4.76 -12.33 3.25
N GLY A 67 -4.07 -11.33 3.81
CA GLY A 67 -2.70 -11.53 4.23
C GLY A 67 -2.02 -10.30 4.79
N SER A 68 -0.73 -10.47 5.08
CA SER A 68 0.11 -9.43 5.65
C SER A 68 1.23 -9.07 4.67
N TYR A 69 1.70 -7.84 4.77
CA TYR A 69 2.81 -7.36 3.96
C TYR A 69 3.74 -6.46 4.75
N LEU A 70 4.97 -6.41 4.26
CA LEU A 70 6.03 -5.53 4.71
C LEU A 70 6.57 -4.78 3.50
N LYS A 71 6.77 -3.46 3.62
CA LYS A 71 7.52 -2.69 2.64
C LYS A 71 8.64 -1.96 3.36
N ALA A 72 9.80 -1.88 2.72
CA ALA A 72 10.94 -1.12 3.22
C ALA A 72 11.56 -0.32 2.07
N GLY A 73 12.09 0.85 2.39
CA GLY A 73 12.70 1.68 1.38
C GLY A 73 13.15 3.04 1.87
N VAL A 74 13.30 3.96 0.93
CA VAL A 74 13.84 5.29 1.18
C VAL A 74 12.99 6.37 0.52
N ASN A 75 12.96 7.56 1.11
CA ASN A 75 12.40 8.77 0.52
C ASN A 75 13.50 9.81 0.37
N TYR A 76 13.49 10.49 -0.76
CA TYR A 76 14.30 11.67 -1.04
C TYR A 76 13.39 12.89 -1.07
N ASN A 77 13.61 13.85 -0.16
CA ASN A 77 12.92 15.12 -0.18
C ASN A 77 13.63 16.07 -1.15
N SER A 78 12.95 16.38 -2.25
CA SER A 78 13.44 17.30 -3.28
C SER A 78 13.12 18.76 -2.99
N TYR A 79 12.22 19.04 -2.04
CA TYR A 79 11.76 20.37 -1.70
C TYR A 79 12.71 21.06 -0.71
N ASN A 80 13.02 22.30 -0.98
CA ASN A 80 13.72 23.16 -0.04
C ASN A 80 12.70 24.11 0.59
N ASN A 81 12.40 23.88 1.86
CA ASN A 81 11.42 24.68 2.59
C ASN A 81 11.79 26.15 2.62
N TRP A 82 10.79 27.00 2.44
CA TRP A 82 10.87 28.44 2.63
C TRP A 82 10.12 28.79 3.93
N LEU A 83 10.63 29.74 4.70
CA LEU A 83 10.01 30.25 5.94
C LEU A 83 9.76 29.20 7.04
N ASP A 84 10.77 28.39 7.37
CA ASP A 84 10.75 27.40 8.47
C ASP A 84 9.55 26.40 8.44
N MET A 85 8.92 26.24 7.28
CA MET A 85 7.90 25.21 7.10
C MET A 85 8.54 23.83 7.01
N ASN A 86 7.81 22.79 7.44
CA ASN A 86 8.25 21.38 7.34
C ASN A 86 7.53 20.63 6.19
N ASN A 87 7.32 21.32 5.05
CA ASN A 87 6.70 20.71 3.90
C ASN A 87 7.71 19.85 3.12
N GLU A 88 7.25 18.82 2.47
CA GLU A 88 8.07 17.91 1.69
C GLU A 88 7.42 17.57 0.35
N ILE A 89 8.21 17.59 -0.71
CA ILE A 89 7.89 16.92 -1.97
C ILE A 89 8.91 15.82 -2.12
N PHE A 90 8.46 14.59 -2.08
CA PHE A 90 9.37 13.45 -2.02
C PHE A 90 9.18 12.47 -3.18
N ILE A 91 10.30 11.84 -3.52
CA ILE A 91 10.36 10.67 -4.39
C ILE A 91 10.76 9.52 -3.48
N GLY A 92 9.96 8.46 -3.45
CA GLY A 92 10.19 7.28 -2.63
C GLY A 92 10.41 6.03 -3.47
N PHE A 93 11.27 5.17 -2.99
CA PHE A 93 11.42 3.81 -3.50
C PHE A 93 11.12 2.82 -2.37
N ARG A 94 10.36 1.78 -2.67
CA ARG A 94 10.02 0.69 -1.76
C ARG A 94 10.24 -0.66 -2.42
N TYR A 95 10.64 -1.62 -1.60
CA TYR A 95 10.54 -3.02 -1.93
C TYR A 95 9.52 -3.67 -1.00
N GLY A 96 8.54 -4.35 -1.58
CA GLY A 96 7.44 -4.97 -0.87
C GLY A 96 7.51 -6.49 -0.91
N PHE A 97 7.09 -7.10 0.18
CA PHE A 97 6.88 -8.53 0.34
C PHE A 97 5.54 -8.78 1.00
N ALA A 98 4.76 -9.72 0.48
CA ALA A 98 3.52 -10.17 1.09
C ALA A 98 3.48 -11.69 1.21
N THR A 99 2.81 -12.14 2.26
CA THR A 99 2.36 -13.53 2.41
C THR A 99 0.85 -13.52 2.62
N PHE A 100 0.14 -14.36 1.87
CA PHE A 100 -1.31 -14.31 1.86
C PHE A 100 -1.95 -15.65 1.51
N GLU A 101 -3.24 -15.73 1.71
CA GLU A 101 -4.10 -16.78 1.21
C GLU A 101 -5.13 -16.19 0.23
N GLN A 102 -5.53 -16.97 -0.72
CA GLN A 102 -6.58 -16.60 -1.67
C GLN A 102 -7.65 -17.66 -1.73
N THR A 103 -8.89 -17.22 -1.59
CA THR A 103 -10.08 -18.06 -1.65
C THR A 103 -10.86 -17.69 -2.91
N LEU A 104 -11.05 -18.66 -3.80
CA LEU A 104 -12.01 -18.55 -4.91
C LEU A 104 -13.39 -18.89 -4.34
N ASN A 105 -14.24 -17.88 -4.18
CA ASN A 105 -15.57 -18.05 -3.57
C ASN A 105 -16.57 -18.64 -4.56
N SER A 106 -16.59 -18.10 -5.78
CA SER A 106 -17.44 -18.59 -6.86
C SER A 106 -16.87 -18.23 -8.22
N TYR A 107 -17.22 -19.02 -9.23
CA TYR A 107 -16.89 -18.73 -10.61
C TYR A 107 -17.96 -19.25 -11.56
N GLN A 108 -18.12 -18.58 -12.69
CA GLN A 108 -19.03 -18.99 -13.75
C GLN A 108 -18.39 -20.07 -14.59
N ILE A 109 -19.13 -21.16 -14.80
CA ILE A 109 -18.72 -22.23 -15.71
C ILE A 109 -19.13 -21.81 -17.13
N ASN A 110 -18.15 -21.66 -18.01
CA ASN A 110 -18.43 -21.40 -19.43
C ASN A 110 -18.85 -22.69 -20.12
N THR A 111 -20.15 -22.83 -20.35
CA THR A 111 -20.72 -23.99 -21.02
C THR A 111 -20.69 -23.90 -22.55
N GLY A 112 -20.19 -22.78 -23.10
CA GLY A 112 -20.18 -22.52 -24.55
C GLY A 112 -21.59 -22.40 -25.19
N ASN A 113 -22.63 -22.39 -24.37
CA ASN A 113 -24.00 -22.35 -24.83
C ASN A 113 -24.68 -21.03 -24.38
N THR A 114 -25.11 -20.24 -25.35
CA THR A 114 -25.73 -18.93 -25.13
C THR A 114 -27.21 -19.01 -24.76
N ILE A 115 -27.82 -20.18 -24.89
CA ILE A 115 -29.27 -20.40 -24.70
C ILE A 115 -29.63 -20.76 -23.25
N LEU A 116 -28.68 -21.36 -22.51
CA LEU A 116 -28.88 -21.73 -21.12
C LEU A 116 -28.41 -20.63 -20.18
N PRO A 117 -29.10 -20.45 -19.02
CA PRO A 117 -28.64 -19.50 -18.03
C PRO A 117 -27.22 -19.86 -17.52
N PRO A 118 -26.41 -18.86 -17.12
CA PRO A 118 -25.07 -19.11 -16.63
C PRO A 118 -25.10 -20.00 -15.37
N VAL A 119 -24.21 -20.99 -15.34
CA VAL A 119 -24.06 -21.90 -14.19
C VAL A 119 -22.87 -21.40 -13.35
N PHE A 120 -23.11 -21.14 -12.08
CA PHE A 120 -22.07 -20.75 -11.12
C PHE A 120 -21.69 -21.96 -10.24
N ASN A 121 -20.38 -22.16 -10.07
CA ASN A 121 -19.87 -23.04 -9.03
C ASN A 121 -19.61 -22.20 -7.77
N ASN A 122 -20.33 -22.49 -6.70
CA ASN A 122 -20.26 -21.80 -5.42
C ASN A 122 -19.49 -22.61 -4.36
N SER A 123 -18.64 -23.57 -4.78
CA SER A 123 -17.81 -24.34 -3.86
C SER A 123 -16.49 -23.57 -3.59
N PRO A 124 -16.28 -22.98 -2.41
CA PRO A 124 -15.08 -22.24 -2.12
C PRO A 124 -13.83 -23.13 -2.15
N SER A 125 -12.76 -22.60 -2.74
CA SER A 125 -11.44 -23.24 -2.75
C SER A 125 -10.37 -22.29 -2.26
N THR A 126 -9.73 -22.61 -1.14
CA THR A 126 -8.70 -21.76 -0.53
C THR A 126 -7.31 -22.32 -0.80
N GLN A 127 -6.42 -21.48 -1.31
CA GLN A 127 -4.99 -21.75 -1.44
C GLN A 127 -4.23 -20.86 -0.46
N LYS A 128 -3.42 -21.49 0.42
CA LYS A 128 -2.61 -20.81 1.44
C LYS A 128 -1.13 -20.78 1.06
N GLY A 129 -0.38 -19.92 1.76
CA GLY A 129 1.07 -19.84 1.61
C GLY A 129 1.53 -19.20 0.31
N LEU A 130 0.70 -18.33 -0.26
CA LEU A 130 1.06 -17.55 -1.43
C LEU A 130 1.98 -16.40 -1.03
N THR A 131 2.91 -16.06 -1.91
CA THR A 131 3.86 -14.96 -1.70
C THR A 131 3.88 -14.02 -2.90
N ALA A 132 4.13 -12.76 -2.65
CA ALA A 132 4.33 -11.75 -3.68
C ALA A 132 5.47 -10.82 -3.30
N HIS A 133 6.27 -10.43 -4.31
CA HIS A 133 7.37 -9.47 -4.19
C HIS A 133 7.25 -8.42 -5.28
N TRP A 134 7.44 -7.16 -4.93
CA TRP A 134 7.36 -6.06 -5.90
C TRP A 134 8.29 -4.92 -5.54
N SER A 135 8.56 -4.09 -6.54
CA SER A 135 9.18 -2.79 -6.38
C SER A 135 8.15 -1.69 -6.57
N GLU A 136 8.29 -0.59 -5.85
CA GLU A 136 7.34 0.52 -5.86
C GLU A 136 8.09 1.86 -5.93
N LEU A 137 7.71 2.70 -6.88
CA LEU A 137 8.14 4.09 -6.98
C LEU A 137 6.99 4.97 -6.48
N GLN A 138 7.28 5.85 -5.53
CA GLN A 138 6.31 6.76 -4.93
C GLN A 138 6.66 8.21 -5.26
N LEU A 139 5.64 9.02 -5.52
CA LEU A 139 5.72 10.47 -5.61
C LEU A 139 4.68 11.04 -4.66
N GLY A 140 5.09 11.99 -3.83
CA GLY A 140 4.15 12.54 -2.87
C GLY A 140 4.55 13.92 -2.37
N PHE A 141 3.58 14.55 -1.75
CA PHE A 141 3.78 15.77 -0.98
C PHE A 141 3.23 15.59 0.43
N ARG A 142 3.92 16.21 1.37
CA ARG A 142 3.57 16.27 2.78
C ARG A 142 3.54 17.72 3.20
N ALA A 143 2.47 18.14 3.85
CA ALA A 143 2.30 19.48 4.35
C ALA A 143 1.99 19.47 5.84
N GLU A 144 2.69 20.32 6.61
CA GLU A 144 2.36 20.58 8.00
C GLU A 144 1.13 21.48 8.07
N VAL A 145 0.01 20.96 8.59
CA VAL A 145 -1.26 21.68 8.70
C VAL A 145 -1.47 22.24 10.10
N TYR A 146 -0.84 21.65 11.09
CA TYR A 146 -0.84 22.11 12.47
C TYR A 146 0.46 21.63 13.13
N ASN A 147 0.85 22.20 14.27
CA ASN A 147 2.08 21.83 14.96
C ASN A 147 2.21 20.31 15.11
N ASN A 148 3.21 19.71 14.45
CA ASN A 148 3.51 18.28 14.40
C ASN A 148 2.42 17.40 13.72
N ILE A 149 1.39 17.98 13.10
CA ILE A 149 0.38 17.24 12.35
C ILE A 149 0.57 17.49 10.86
N PHE A 150 0.73 16.41 10.11
CA PHE A 150 0.99 16.45 8.68
C PHE A 150 -0.12 15.74 7.90
N ILE A 151 -0.45 16.27 6.74
CA ILE A 151 -1.23 15.59 5.72
C ILE A 151 -0.29 15.23 4.60
N THR A 152 -0.32 13.94 4.20
CA THR A 152 0.47 13.44 3.07
C THR A 152 -0.46 12.91 2.01
N PHE A 153 -0.18 13.26 0.77
CA PHE A 153 -0.76 12.64 -0.41
C PHE A 153 0.34 12.05 -1.27
N SER A 154 0.17 10.78 -1.70
CA SER A 154 1.15 10.13 -2.54
C SER A 154 0.50 9.22 -3.58
N GLY A 155 1.10 9.20 -4.77
CA GLY A 155 0.83 8.22 -5.81
C GLY A 155 1.97 7.22 -5.89
N SER A 156 1.67 5.97 -6.18
CA SER A 156 2.66 4.92 -6.35
C SER A 156 2.45 4.14 -7.65
N TYR A 157 3.57 3.86 -8.32
CA TYR A 157 3.66 2.93 -9.42
C TYR A 157 4.38 1.68 -8.95
N LYS A 158 3.77 0.53 -9.16
CA LYS A 158 4.24 -0.76 -8.64
C LYS A 158 4.53 -1.71 -9.78
N VAL A 159 5.62 -2.46 -9.64
CA VAL A 159 6.01 -3.50 -10.60
C VAL A 159 6.21 -4.81 -9.84
N MET A 160 5.44 -5.83 -10.19
CA MET A 160 5.55 -7.16 -9.61
C MET A 160 6.85 -7.82 -10.09
N VAL A 161 7.66 -8.25 -9.13
CA VAL A 161 8.90 -8.99 -9.39
C VAL A 161 8.62 -10.48 -9.46
N ASN A 162 7.88 -10.98 -8.48
CA ASN A 162 7.49 -12.39 -8.42
C ASN A 162 6.19 -12.54 -7.64
N ILE A 163 5.36 -13.47 -8.07
CA ILE A 163 4.10 -13.82 -7.41
C ILE A 163 3.84 -15.32 -7.52
N SER A 164 3.37 -15.89 -6.43
CA SER A 164 2.87 -17.27 -6.41
C SER A 164 1.41 -17.28 -6.80
N ASP A 165 1.09 -17.97 -7.89
CA ASP A 165 -0.29 -18.18 -8.30
C ASP A 165 -0.87 -19.45 -7.67
N PRO A 166 -2.16 -19.46 -7.30
CA PRO A 166 -2.90 -20.66 -6.98
C PRO A 166 -2.91 -21.65 -8.14
N ARG A 167 -3.08 -22.95 -7.85
CA ARG A 167 -3.03 -24.00 -8.89
C ARG A 167 -4.11 -23.86 -9.97
N ASN A 168 -5.27 -23.32 -9.63
CA ASN A 168 -6.47 -23.36 -10.47
C ASN A 168 -6.92 -21.99 -11.01
N PHE A 169 -6.31 -20.89 -10.56
CA PHE A 169 -6.67 -19.53 -10.98
C PHE A 169 -5.51 -18.55 -10.73
N LYS A 170 -5.53 -17.42 -11.45
CA LYS A 170 -4.50 -16.39 -11.27
C LYS A 170 -4.80 -15.50 -10.08
N THR A 171 -3.75 -14.99 -9.46
CA THR A 171 -3.86 -13.96 -8.44
C THR A 171 -4.14 -12.61 -9.09
N HIS A 172 -5.30 -12.03 -8.80
CA HIS A 172 -5.69 -10.71 -9.28
C HIS A 172 -5.43 -9.59 -8.28
N TYR A 173 -5.26 -9.96 -7.02
CA TYR A 173 -5.04 -9.02 -5.93
C TYR A 173 -4.03 -9.59 -4.94
N ALA A 174 -3.02 -8.79 -4.58
CA ALA A 174 -2.07 -9.12 -3.51
C ALA A 174 -2.09 -8.04 -2.44
N PRO A 175 -2.14 -8.42 -1.13
CA PRO A 175 -2.08 -7.46 -0.03
C PRO A 175 -0.89 -6.51 -0.16
N GLY A 176 -1.13 -5.20 0.00
CA GLY A 176 -0.12 -4.16 -0.15
C GLY A 176 0.24 -3.78 -1.59
N PHE A 177 0.09 -4.69 -2.56
CA PHE A 177 0.26 -4.38 -3.98
C PHE A 177 -1.00 -3.80 -4.59
N ASN A 178 -2.17 -4.26 -4.17
CA ASN A 178 -3.49 -4.02 -4.72
C ASN A 178 -3.78 -4.88 -5.98
N ARG A 179 -4.55 -4.35 -6.93
CA ARG A 179 -4.92 -5.03 -8.18
C ARG A 179 -3.71 -5.21 -9.09
N ILE A 180 -3.55 -6.41 -9.62
CA ILE A 180 -2.48 -6.78 -10.54
C ILE A 180 -3.04 -6.72 -11.96
N TYR A 181 -2.44 -5.88 -12.80
CA TYR A 181 -2.79 -5.80 -14.21
C TYR A 181 -2.00 -6.83 -15.03
N ASN A 182 -2.45 -7.11 -16.24
CA ASN A 182 -1.81 -8.08 -17.15
C ASN A 182 -0.32 -7.79 -17.44
N SER A 183 0.11 -6.53 -17.28
CA SER A 183 1.50 -6.08 -17.39
C SER A 183 2.34 -6.33 -16.12
N ASN A 184 1.81 -7.03 -15.12
CA ASN A 184 2.43 -7.17 -13.80
C ASN A 184 2.71 -5.83 -13.11
N THR A 185 1.95 -4.81 -13.45
CA THR A 185 2.04 -3.47 -12.85
C THR A 185 0.82 -3.18 -11.99
N GLY A 186 0.95 -2.18 -11.13
CA GLY A 186 -0.12 -1.68 -10.30
C GLY A 186 0.06 -0.20 -9.99
N PHE A 187 -1.03 0.45 -9.64
CA PHE A 187 -1.07 1.84 -9.18
C PHE A 187 -1.70 1.92 -7.81
N GLY A 188 -1.26 2.89 -7.02
CA GLY A 188 -1.84 3.16 -5.72
C GLY A 188 -1.86 4.66 -5.44
N PHE A 189 -2.86 5.07 -4.65
CA PHE A 189 -2.94 6.42 -4.10
C PHE A 189 -3.14 6.28 -2.60
N ASN A 190 -2.38 7.07 -1.84
CA ASN A 190 -2.50 7.12 -0.39
C ASN A 190 -2.66 8.57 0.06
N TYR A 191 -3.57 8.78 1.02
CA TYR A 191 -3.67 10.00 1.80
C TYR A 191 -3.64 9.62 3.26
N THR A 192 -2.81 10.34 4.01
CA THR A 192 -2.53 9.99 5.39
C THR A 192 -2.48 11.22 6.25
N ILE A 193 -2.93 11.06 7.49
CA ILE A 193 -2.71 12.03 8.55
C ILE A 193 -1.65 11.44 9.47
N SER A 194 -0.63 12.22 9.79
CA SER A 194 0.48 11.75 10.59
C SER A 194 0.83 12.73 11.70
N TYR A 195 1.38 12.20 12.78
CA TYR A 195 1.88 12.98 13.90
C TYR A 195 3.38 12.78 14.06
N LEU A 196 4.12 13.89 14.14
CA LEU A 196 5.57 13.90 14.37
C LEU A 196 5.85 13.73 15.87
N ILE A 197 6.50 12.64 16.24
CA ILE A 197 6.96 12.43 17.61
C ILE A 197 8.42 12.89 17.70
N PRO A 198 8.73 13.98 18.38
CA PRO A 198 10.11 14.43 18.57
C PRO A 198 10.78 13.59 19.66
N PHE A 199 11.72 12.70 19.30
CA PHE A 199 12.44 11.85 20.26
C PHE A 199 13.70 12.51 20.86
N ALA A 200 14.20 13.60 20.30
CA ALA A 200 15.36 14.32 20.84
C ALA A 200 15.26 15.83 20.60
N LYS A 201 15.21 16.58 21.68
CA LYS A 201 15.64 17.99 21.68
C LYS A 201 17.14 18.00 22.01
N LYS A 202 17.96 18.45 21.10
CA LYS A 202 19.33 18.95 21.41
C LYS A 202 19.31 20.45 21.49
#